data_76b8413f8de8ecf92f09fb43ca474874
#
_entry.id   76b8413f8de8ecf92f09fb43ca474874
#
_cell.length_a   1.000
_cell.length_b   1.000
_cell.length_c   1.000
_cell.angle_alpha   90.00
_cell.angle_beta   90.00
_cell.angle_gamma   90.00
#
_symmetry.space_group_name_H-M   'P 1'
#
loop_
_entity.id
_entity.type
_entity.pdbx_description
1 polymer ?
#
loop_
_entity_poly.entity_id
_entity_poly.type
_entity_poly.pdbx_seq_one_letter_code
_entity_poly.pdbx_strand_id
1 'polypeptide(L)'
;KAHEEKSKKLELESKEKVLGMKKHKRWVLIANYSDKTLLRNYIASQMGNNIFNETWNPSFKSVHLILNGTYNGVYLLGEQIKIDKNRVNIQAIDEIEEDINGDSFIDINDGGFICEVNERMDELFNFRTTKGVAFSLKEPDEVPSEVQETIKEIVQKAEDVLYGENWLDETNGYRKYFDV
;
A
#
# COMPACT_ATOMS: atom_id res chain seq x y z
N LYS A 1 -18.31 14.30 25.44
CA LYS A 1 -17.50 14.40 24.20
C LYS A 1 -17.03 12.99 23.88
N ALA A 2 -17.57 12.37 22.82
CA ALA A 2 -17.02 11.12 22.35
C ALA A 2 -15.56 11.40 21.95
N HIS A 3 -14.62 10.68 22.54
CA HIS A 3 -13.24 10.70 22.10
C HIS A 3 -13.23 10.11 20.70
N GLU A 4 -12.80 10.90 19.73
CA GLU A 4 -12.58 10.44 18.36
C GLU A 4 -11.48 9.38 18.40
N GLU A 5 -11.87 8.11 18.25
CA GLU A 5 -10.94 6.99 18.19
C GLU A 5 -10.06 7.16 16.95
N LYS A 6 -8.73 7.21 17.14
CA LYS A 6 -7.77 7.38 16.04
C LYS A 6 -7.11 6.06 15.72
N SER A 7 -6.95 5.78 14.44
CA SER A 7 -6.12 4.68 13.97
C SER A 7 -4.68 4.83 14.46
N LYS A 8 -4.02 3.69 14.74
CA LYS A 8 -2.68 3.64 15.32
C LYS A 8 -1.81 2.70 14.50
N LYS A 9 -0.52 3.03 14.38
CA LYS A 9 0.50 2.10 13.92
C LYS A 9 1.10 1.39 15.14
N LEU A 10 1.38 0.10 14.99
CA LEU A 10 2.06 -0.71 16.01
C LEU A 10 3.35 -1.26 15.41
N GLU A 11 4.41 -1.20 16.17
CA GLU A 11 5.67 -1.85 15.85
C GLU A 11 6.10 -2.73 17.01
N LEU A 12 6.33 -4.01 16.72
CA LEU A 12 6.84 -4.99 17.69
C LEU A 12 8.37 -4.96 17.69
N GLU A 13 8.99 -5.42 18.76
CA GLU A 13 10.43 -5.54 18.85
C GLU A 13 11.00 -6.53 17.83
N SER A 14 10.28 -7.61 17.54
CA SER A 14 10.65 -8.64 16.58
C SER A 14 9.49 -8.99 15.64
N LYS A 15 9.79 -9.69 14.54
CA LYS A 15 8.76 -10.20 13.63
C LYS A 15 7.99 -11.35 14.28
N GLU A 16 6.75 -11.13 14.66
CA GLU A 16 5.87 -12.12 15.31
C GLU A 16 4.60 -12.38 14.51
N LYS A 17 3.99 -13.56 14.75
CA LYS A 17 2.63 -13.85 14.29
C LYS A 17 1.62 -13.27 15.28
N VAL A 18 0.68 -12.48 14.81
CA VAL A 18 -0.37 -11.91 15.64
C VAL A 18 -1.72 -12.46 15.20
N LEU A 19 -2.44 -13.09 16.12
CA LEU A 19 -3.79 -13.67 15.89
C LEU A 19 -3.88 -14.58 14.64
N GLY A 20 -2.82 -15.34 14.38
CA GLY A 20 -2.75 -16.28 13.24
C GLY A 20 -2.41 -15.62 11.89
N MET A 21 -2.24 -14.30 11.83
CA MET A 21 -1.77 -13.60 10.63
C MET A 21 -0.27 -13.83 10.40
N LYS A 22 0.20 -13.54 9.17
CA LYS A 22 1.60 -13.77 8.79
C LYS A 22 2.58 -12.93 9.62
N LYS A 23 3.74 -13.51 9.94
CA LYS A 23 4.79 -12.92 10.77
C LYS A 23 5.30 -11.59 10.22
N HIS A 24 5.24 -10.52 11.01
CA HIS A 24 5.80 -9.20 10.70
C HIS A 24 6.00 -8.36 11.97
N LYS A 25 6.77 -7.25 11.89
CA LYS A 25 6.92 -6.29 12.99
C LYS A 25 5.80 -5.25 13.02
N ARG A 26 5.33 -4.81 11.85
CA ARG A 26 4.45 -3.64 11.71
C ARG A 26 3.01 -4.05 11.46
N TRP A 27 2.11 -3.44 12.24
CA TRP A 27 0.68 -3.70 12.27
C TRP A 27 -0.08 -2.39 12.33
N VAL A 28 -1.36 -2.41 12.01
CA VAL A 28 -2.25 -1.26 12.13
C VAL A 28 -3.44 -1.59 13.00
N LEU A 29 -3.88 -0.62 13.79
CA LEU A 29 -5.16 -0.61 14.48
C LEU A 29 -6.03 0.43 13.80
N ILE A 30 -7.04 -0.02 13.06
CA ILE A 30 -7.98 0.87 12.37
C ILE A 30 -9.17 1.10 13.28
N ALA A 31 -9.40 2.37 13.63
CA ALA A 31 -10.61 2.79 14.30
C ALA A 31 -11.69 3.04 13.23
N ASN A 32 -12.65 2.16 13.10
CA ASN A 32 -13.75 2.30 12.13
C ASN A 32 -14.81 3.31 12.62
N TYR A 33 -14.38 4.48 13.12
CA TYR A 33 -15.24 5.46 13.78
C TYR A 33 -16.45 5.91 12.94
N SER A 34 -16.27 6.08 11.64
CA SER A 34 -17.34 6.48 10.71
C SER A 34 -18.23 5.32 10.25
N ASP A 35 -17.80 4.09 10.49
CA ASP A 35 -18.54 2.88 10.10
C ASP A 35 -19.28 2.28 11.31
N LYS A 36 -20.56 2.57 11.44
CA LYS A 36 -21.39 2.05 12.54
C LYS A 36 -21.47 0.52 12.61
N THR A 37 -21.19 -0.17 11.51
CA THR A 37 -21.18 -1.63 11.45
C THR A 37 -19.85 -2.22 11.91
N LEU A 38 -18.75 -1.45 11.85
CA LEU A 38 -17.35 -1.86 12.05
C LEU A 38 -16.88 -2.96 11.07
N LEU A 39 -17.62 -3.22 10.00
CA LEU A 39 -17.43 -4.38 9.13
C LEU A 39 -16.91 -4.04 7.72
N ARG A 40 -17.05 -2.79 7.24
CA ARG A 40 -16.73 -2.45 5.84
C ARG A 40 -15.30 -2.83 5.45
N ASN A 41 -14.30 -2.40 6.21
CA ASN A 41 -12.90 -2.73 5.95
C ASN A 41 -12.63 -4.23 6.10
N TYR A 42 -13.28 -4.89 7.07
CA TYR A 42 -13.16 -6.33 7.25
C TYR A 42 -13.74 -7.10 6.05
N ILE A 43 -14.93 -6.74 5.59
CA ILE A 43 -15.57 -7.39 4.44
C ILE A 43 -14.74 -7.16 3.17
N ALA A 44 -14.27 -5.93 2.92
CA ALA A 44 -13.42 -5.63 1.78
C ALA A 44 -12.16 -6.50 1.76
N SER A 45 -11.49 -6.64 2.92
CA SER A 45 -10.34 -7.52 3.07
C SER A 45 -10.69 -9.00 2.81
N GLN A 46 -11.82 -9.48 3.33
CA GLN A 46 -12.27 -10.87 3.09
C GLN A 46 -12.58 -11.11 1.61
N MET A 47 -13.19 -10.15 0.94
CA MET A 47 -13.43 -10.23 -0.51
C MET A 47 -12.12 -10.27 -1.28
N GLY A 48 -11.16 -9.40 -0.97
CA GLY A 48 -9.84 -9.39 -1.58
C GLY A 48 -9.12 -10.73 -1.41
N ASN A 49 -9.13 -11.29 -0.20
CA ASN A 49 -8.44 -12.56 0.09
C ASN A 49 -9.13 -13.81 -0.46
N ASN A 50 -10.44 -13.79 -0.69
CA ASN A 50 -11.19 -14.98 -1.08
C ASN A 50 -11.67 -14.97 -2.55
N ILE A 51 -11.80 -13.79 -3.16
CA ILE A 51 -12.34 -13.63 -4.52
C ILE A 51 -11.21 -13.24 -5.48
N PHE A 52 -10.38 -12.27 -5.10
CA PHE A 52 -9.26 -11.75 -5.91
C PHE A 52 -7.94 -12.36 -5.43
N ASN A 53 -7.82 -13.68 -5.59
CA ASN A 53 -6.78 -14.51 -4.97
C ASN A 53 -5.38 -14.33 -5.59
N GLU A 54 -5.22 -13.48 -6.59
CA GLU A 54 -4.00 -13.33 -7.38
C GLU A 54 -3.00 -12.35 -6.76
N THR A 55 -3.49 -11.42 -5.93
CA THR A 55 -2.65 -10.42 -5.27
C THR A 55 -2.75 -10.51 -3.76
N TRP A 56 -1.69 -10.06 -3.06
CA TRP A 56 -1.71 -9.98 -1.61
C TRP A 56 -2.71 -8.91 -1.14
N ASN A 57 -3.56 -9.28 -0.21
CA ASN A 57 -4.47 -8.37 0.48
C ASN A 57 -4.24 -8.45 2.00
N PRO A 58 -4.29 -7.32 2.73
CA PRO A 58 -4.08 -7.32 4.17
C PRO A 58 -5.20 -8.07 4.89
N SER A 59 -4.82 -8.93 5.82
CA SER A 59 -5.75 -9.63 6.71
C SER A 59 -6.04 -8.80 7.96
N PHE A 60 -7.29 -8.89 8.46
CA PHE A 60 -7.72 -8.15 9.63
C PHE A 60 -8.44 -9.04 10.65
N LYS A 61 -8.34 -8.65 11.94
CA LYS A 61 -9.06 -9.26 13.06
C LYS A 61 -9.66 -8.17 13.95
N SER A 62 -10.93 -8.33 14.34
CA SER A 62 -11.54 -7.43 15.33
C SER A 62 -10.97 -7.71 16.71
N VAL A 63 -10.59 -6.65 17.41
CA VAL A 63 -9.95 -6.73 18.74
C VAL A 63 -10.51 -5.67 19.68
N HIS A 64 -10.54 -5.98 20.98
CA HIS A 64 -10.74 -4.99 22.03
C HIS A 64 -9.36 -4.42 22.41
N LEU A 65 -9.22 -3.09 22.32
CA LEU A 65 -7.97 -2.43 22.69
C LEU A 65 -7.99 -2.00 24.14
N ILE A 66 -7.06 -2.53 24.93
CA ILE A 66 -6.74 -2.04 26.26
C ILE A 66 -5.34 -1.43 26.18
N LEU A 67 -5.23 -0.13 26.42
CA LEU A 67 -3.96 0.61 26.38
C LEU A 67 -3.67 1.18 27.78
N ASN A 68 -2.54 0.81 28.36
CA ASN A 68 -2.13 1.23 29.70
C ASN A 68 -3.22 0.97 30.77
N GLY A 69 -3.88 -0.19 30.69
CA GLY A 69 -4.95 -0.57 31.60
C GLY A 69 -6.33 0.07 31.33
N THR A 70 -6.43 0.95 30.33
CA THR A 70 -7.67 1.63 29.95
C THR A 70 -8.27 1.02 28.70
N TYR A 71 -9.57 0.71 28.73
CA TYR A 71 -10.29 0.24 27.56
C TYR A 71 -10.51 1.37 26.56
N ASN A 72 -10.05 1.16 25.32
CA ASN A 72 -10.10 2.15 24.24
C ASN A 72 -11.09 1.81 23.10
N GLY A 73 -11.90 0.77 23.26
CA GLY A 73 -12.90 0.41 22.26
C GLY A 73 -12.52 -0.77 21.38
N VAL A 74 -13.29 -0.95 20.29
CA VAL A 74 -13.10 -2.01 19.31
C VAL A 74 -12.33 -1.47 18.11
N TYR A 75 -11.24 -2.15 17.76
CA TYR A 75 -10.40 -1.83 16.61
C TYR A 75 -10.34 -3.01 15.65
N LEU A 76 -9.98 -2.71 14.42
CA LEU A 76 -9.58 -3.70 13.44
C LEU A 76 -8.05 -3.76 13.43
N LEU A 77 -7.48 -4.82 14.02
CA LEU A 77 -6.04 -5.09 13.96
C LEU A 77 -5.73 -5.75 12.63
N GLY A 78 -4.80 -5.20 11.88
CA GLY A 78 -4.47 -5.68 10.56
C GLY A 78 -3.02 -5.58 10.18
N GLU A 79 -2.73 -6.19 9.06
CA GLU A 79 -1.42 -6.19 8.41
C GLU A 79 -1.16 -4.82 7.78
N GLN A 80 -0.05 -4.17 8.16
CA GLN A 80 0.37 -2.94 7.48
C GLN A 80 0.90 -3.28 6.09
N ILE A 81 0.51 -2.52 5.07
CA ILE A 81 1.03 -2.65 3.71
C ILE A 81 2.51 -2.24 3.73
N LYS A 82 3.37 -3.17 3.33
CA LYS A 82 4.83 -3.02 3.27
C LYS A 82 5.42 -3.98 2.23
N ILE A 83 6.56 -3.65 1.66
CA ILE A 83 7.34 -4.61 0.87
C ILE A 83 7.98 -5.60 1.85
N ASP A 84 7.58 -6.85 1.80
CA ASP A 84 8.12 -7.96 2.60
C ASP A 84 7.55 -9.28 2.04
N LYS A 85 8.30 -10.35 2.13
CA LYS A 85 7.88 -11.70 1.68
C LYS A 85 6.54 -12.19 2.28
N ASN A 86 6.10 -11.63 3.40
CA ASN A 86 4.83 -11.95 4.05
C ASN A 86 3.76 -10.86 3.82
N ARG A 87 4.04 -9.86 3.00
CA ARG A 87 3.17 -8.75 2.61
C ARG A 87 3.15 -8.63 1.09
N VAL A 88 3.43 -7.46 0.55
CA VAL A 88 3.65 -7.27 -0.88
C VAL A 88 5.02 -7.84 -1.20
N ASN A 89 5.05 -9.02 -1.82
CA ASN A 89 6.28 -9.76 -2.07
C ASN A 89 6.87 -9.36 -3.43
N ILE A 90 7.46 -8.19 -3.48
CA ILE A 90 8.22 -7.68 -4.62
C ILE A 90 9.64 -7.33 -4.14
N GLN A 91 10.59 -7.25 -5.07
CA GLN A 91 11.91 -6.69 -4.80
C GLN A 91 11.77 -5.17 -4.75
N ALA A 92 12.21 -4.53 -3.67
CA ALA A 92 12.17 -3.08 -3.58
C ALA A 92 13.25 -2.45 -4.47
N ILE A 93 12.92 -1.34 -5.13
CA ILE A 93 13.84 -0.70 -6.08
C ILE A 93 15.11 -0.14 -5.41
N ASP A 94 15.06 0.21 -4.13
CA ASP A 94 16.20 0.68 -3.35
C ASP A 94 17.13 -0.45 -2.85
N GLU A 95 16.70 -1.70 -2.95
CA GLU A 95 17.48 -2.89 -2.57
C GLU A 95 18.22 -3.52 -3.76
N ILE A 96 18.13 -2.91 -4.95
CA ILE A 96 18.78 -3.40 -6.17
C ILE A 96 20.16 -2.78 -6.30
N GLU A 97 21.18 -3.62 -6.27
CA GLU A 97 22.58 -3.21 -6.39
C GLU A 97 23.13 -3.34 -7.81
N GLU A 98 22.47 -4.14 -8.66
CA GLU A 98 22.91 -4.43 -10.03
C GLU A 98 21.72 -4.29 -10.99
N ASP A 99 22.01 -3.79 -12.18
CA ASP A 99 21.09 -3.77 -13.31
C ASP A 99 20.76 -5.22 -13.72
N ILE A 100 19.52 -5.66 -13.40
CA ILE A 100 19.07 -7.04 -13.63
C ILE A 100 18.65 -7.24 -15.08
N ASN A 101 18.10 -6.22 -15.70
CA ASN A 101 17.61 -6.30 -17.09
C ASN A 101 18.69 -6.03 -18.15
N GLY A 102 19.87 -5.51 -17.76
CA GLY A 102 21.04 -5.34 -18.61
C GLY A 102 21.00 -4.10 -19.51
N ASP A 103 20.19 -3.10 -19.19
CA ASP A 103 20.11 -1.85 -19.95
C ASP A 103 21.06 -0.76 -19.45
N SER A 104 21.87 -1.06 -18.44
CA SER A 104 22.87 -0.20 -17.79
C SER A 104 22.31 0.85 -16.84
N PHE A 105 21.04 0.73 -16.46
CA PHE A 105 20.39 1.60 -15.48
C PHE A 105 19.56 0.77 -14.51
N ILE A 106 19.61 1.09 -13.22
CA ILE A 106 18.67 0.54 -12.23
C ILE A 106 17.38 1.33 -12.35
N ASP A 107 16.34 0.68 -12.83
CA ASP A 107 15.04 1.29 -13.03
C ASP A 107 13.91 0.41 -12.50
N ILE A 108 12.67 0.76 -12.83
CA ILE A 108 11.47 0.03 -12.40
C ILE A 108 11.36 -1.40 -12.95
N ASN A 109 12.07 -1.74 -14.03
CA ASN A 109 12.07 -3.11 -14.53
C ASN A 109 12.92 -4.03 -13.65
N ASP A 110 13.78 -3.46 -12.81
CA ASP A 110 14.61 -4.17 -11.85
C ASP A 110 13.92 -4.35 -10.50
N GLY A 111 13.09 -3.41 -10.09
CA GLY A 111 12.41 -3.46 -8.80
C GLY A 111 11.10 -2.70 -8.76
N GLY A 112 10.38 -2.83 -7.65
CA GLY A 112 9.07 -2.27 -7.46
C GLY A 112 8.99 -1.23 -6.35
N PHE A 113 7.87 -0.55 -6.30
CA PHE A 113 7.54 0.46 -5.30
C PHE A 113 6.06 0.41 -4.92
N ILE A 114 5.69 1.06 -3.83
CA ILE A 114 4.30 1.23 -3.41
C ILE A 114 4.01 2.73 -3.34
N CYS A 115 3.05 3.19 -4.14
CA CYS A 115 2.47 4.52 -4.04
C CYS A 115 1.05 4.47 -3.47
N GLU A 116 0.68 5.53 -2.78
CA GLU A 116 -0.66 5.75 -2.23
C GLU A 116 -1.28 7.00 -2.87
N VAL A 117 -2.55 6.96 -3.23
CA VAL A 117 -3.33 8.17 -3.52
C VAL A 117 -3.53 8.91 -2.20
N ASN A 118 -2.86 10.04 -2.02
CA ASN A 118 -2.76 10.73 -0.74
C ASN A 118 -2.86 12.26 -0.88
N GLU A 119 -4.05 12.80 -0.65
CA GLU A 119 -4.29 14.24 -0.71
C GLU A 119 -3.56 15.05 0.37
N ARG A 120 -3.08 14.42 1.45
CA ARG A 120 -2.29 15.10 2.48
C ARG A 120 -0.88 15.41 2.04
N MET A 121 -0.33 14.60 1.12
CA MET A 121 1.03 14.74 0.60
C MET A 121 2.06 14.90 1.74
N ASP A 122 1.97 14.03 2.74
CA ASP A 122 2.70 14.09 4.00
C ASP A 122 3.86 13.07 4.12
N GLU A 123 4.28 12.51 2.99
CA GLU A 123 5.47 11.65 2.90
C GLU A 123 6.68 12.43 2.34
N LEU A 124 7.86 11.81 2.31
CA LEU A 124 9.09 12.45 1.82
C LEU A 124 9.02 12.77 0.33
N PHE A 125 8.45 11.86 -0.48
CA PHE A 125 8.25 12.08 -1.90
C PHE A 125 6.77 12.07 -2.26
N ASN A 126 6.31 13.21 -2.78
CA ASN A 126 4.94 13.44 -3.18
C ASN A 126 4.89 14.13 -4.55
N PHE A 127 3.89 13.80 -5.35
CA PHE A 127 3.67 14.44 -6.65
C PHE A 127 2.20 14.45 -7.04
N ARG A 128 1.85 15.24 -8.06
CA ARG A 128 0.52 15.21 -8.68
C ARG A 128 0.63 14.87 -10.14
N THR A 129 -0.33 14.11 -10.62
CA THR A 129 -0.54 13.85 -12.04
C THR A 129 -1.11 15.08 -12.74
N THR A 130 -1.16 15.05 -14.06
CA THR A 130 -1.75 16.14 -14.87
C THR A 130 -3.25 16.33 -14.64
N LYS A 131 -3.95 15.27 -14.19
CA LYS A 131 -5.37 15.34 -13.77
C LYS A 131 -5.53 15.81 -12.32
N GLY A 132 -4.42 16.05 -11.62
CA GLY A 132 -4.41 16.59 -10.27
C GLY A 132 -4.49 15.54 -9.16
N VAL A 133 -4.43 14.25 -9.48
CA VAL A 133 -4.42 13.18 -8.47
C VAL A 133 -3.11 13.24 -7.69
N ALA A 134 -3.21 13.31 -6.37
CA ALA A 134 -2.05 13.36 -5.48
C ALA A 134 -1.57 11.96 -5.13
N PHE A 135 -0.28 11.73 -5.29
CA PHE A 135 0.40 10.49 -4.93
C PHE A 135 1.51 10.74 -3.92
N SER A 136 1.71 9.79 -3.03
CA SER A 136 2.85 9.72 -2.12
C SER A 136 3.55 8.38 -2.26
N LEU A 137 4.88 8.36 -2.29
CA LEU A 137 5.66 7.14 -2.21
C LEU A 137 5.61 6.60 -0.76
N LYS A 138 5.27 5.34 -0.60
CA LYS A 138 5.15 4.66 0.70
C LYS A 138 6.25 3.63 0.95
N GLU A 139 6.75 3.01 -0.10
CA GLU A 139 7.82 2.03 -0.06
C GLU A 139 8.58 2.03 -1.39
N PRO A 140 9.89 2.10 -1.34
CA PRO A 140 10.71 2.42 -0.16
C PRO A 140 10.47 3.85 0.34
N ASP A 141 10.93 4.16 1.57
CA ASP A 141 10.71 5.48 2.16
C ASP A 141 11.48 6.59 1.40
N GLU A 142 12.66 6.28 0.87
CA GLU A 142 13.50 7.20 0.09
C GLU A 142 14.05 6.52 -1.15
N VAL A 143 14.12 7.26 -2.25
CA VAL A 143 14.74 6.82 -3.51
C VAL A 143 15.52 7.97 -4.15
N PRO A 144 16.55 7.69 -4.99
CA PRO A 144 17.25 8.72 -5.76
C PRO A 144 16.33 9.54 -6.65
N SER A 145 16.74 10.75 -7.00
CA SER A 145 15.93 11.68 -7.80
C SER A 145 15.56 11.12 -9.17
N GLU A 146 16.46 10.37 -9.80
CA GLU A 146 16.22 9.71 -11.09
C GLU A 146 15.09 8.69 -10.98
N VAL A 147 15.07 7.91 -9.90
CA VAL A 147 14.00 6.94 -9.61
C VAL A 147 12.68 7.65 -9.31
N GLN A 148 12.71 8.81 -8.61
CA GLN A 148 11.52 9.61 -8.38
C GLN A 148 10.87 10.07 -9.69
N GLU A 149 11.65 10.53 -10.65
CA GLU A 149 11.13 10.95 -11.95
C GLU A 149 10.55 9.76 -12.73
N THR A 150 11.22 8.61 -12.71
CA THR A 150 10.72 7.38 -13.33
C THR A 150 9.37 6.95 -12.74
N ILE A 151 9.24 6.98 -11.40
CA ILE A 151 7.96 6.69 -10.71
C ILE A 151 6.84 7.64 -11.19
N LYS A 152 7.12 8.95 -11.25
CA LYS A 152 6.15 9.93 -11.75
C LYS A 152 5.74 9.64 -13.19
N GLU A 153 6.71 9.35 -14.06
CA GLU A 153 6.44 9.05 -15.47
C GLU A 153 5.53 7.83 -15.64
N ILE A 154 5.75 6.79 -14.85
CA ILE A 154 4.95 5.57 -14.92
C ILE A 154 3.52 5.83 -14.50
N VAL A 155 3.34 6.49 -13.34
CA VAL A 155 2.02 6.85 -12.85
C VAL A 155 1.30 7.78 -13.85
N GLN A 156 2.04 8.75 -14.43
CA GLN A 156 1.48 9.63 -15.46
C GLN A 156 1.10 8.88 -16.72
N LYS A 157 1.94 7.99 -17.23
CA LYS A 157 1.62 7.15 -18.39
C LYS A 157 0.39 6.26 -18.16
N ALA A 158 0.26 5.71 -16.94
CA ALA A 158 -0.93 4.95 -16.57
C ALA A 158 -2.20 5.82 -16.59
N GLU A 159 -2.13 7.04 -16.05
CA GLU A 159 -3.25 7.99 -16.11
C GLU A 159 -3.57 8.39 -17.56
N ASP A 160 -2.56 8.74 -18.37
CA ASP A 160 -2.74 9.15 -19.76
C ASP A 160 -3.44 8.07 -20.59
N VAL A 161 -3.09 6.80 -20.36
CA VAL A 161 -3.76 5.67 -21.03
C VAL A 161 -5.20 5.54 -20.57
N LEU A 162 -5.51 5.64 -19.27
CA LEU A 162 -6.87 5.55 -18.75
C LEU A 162 -7.81 6.63 -19.31
N TYR A 163 -7.28 7.82 -19.55
CA TYR A 163 -8.05 8.95 -20.10
C TYR A 163 -7.89 9.14 -21.61
N GLY A 164 -7.10 8.28 -22.26
CA GLY A 164 -6.86 8.28 -23.69
C GLY A 164 -7.98 7.62 -24.50
N GLU A 165 -8.06 7.90 -25.80
CA GLU A 165 -9.07 7.31 -26.70
C GLU A 165 -8.91 5.79 -26.84
N ASN A 166 -7.68 5.28 -26.74
CA ASN A 166 -7.33 3.86 -26.93
C ASN A 166 -7.18 3.09 -25.62
N TRP A 167 -7.87 3.50 -24.55
CA TRP A 167 -7.73 2.88 -23.24
C TRP A 167 -8.02 1.36 -23.20
N LEU A 168 -8.86 0.86 -24.14
CA LEU A 168 -9.20 -0.58 -24.29
C LEU A 168 -8.28 -1.33 -25.26
N ASP A 169 -7.27 -0.69 -25.84
CA ASP A 169 -6.34 -1.39 -26.75
C ASP A 169 -5.70 -2.59 -26.04
N GLU A 170 -5.63 -3.73 -26.71
CA GLU A 170 -5.17 -4.99 -26.10
C GLU A 170 -3.67 -4.96 -25.73
N THR A 171 -2.86 -4.17 -26.45
CA THR A 171 -1.39 -4.11 -26.28
C THR A 171 -0.96 -2.89 -25.49
N ASN A 172 -1.54 -1.71 -25.79
CA ASN A 172 -1.12 -0.42 -25.26
C ASN A 172 -2.16 0.25 -24.37
N GLY A 173 -3.29 -0.42 -24.13
CA GLY A 173 -4.35 0.06 -23.26
C GLY A 173 -4.04 -0.11 -21.77
N TYR A 174 -5.06 0.05 -20.94
CA TYR A 174 -4.91 0.07 -19.48
C TYR A 174 -4.30 -1.22 -18.89
N ARG A 175 -4.51 -2.37 -19.54
CA ARG A 175 -3.96 -3.68 -19.09
C ARG A 175 -2.44 -3.75 -19.08
N LYS A 176 -1.77 -2.81 -19.74
CA LYS A 176 -0.31 -2.67 -19.66
C LYS A 176 0.16 -2.18 -18.28
N TYR A 177 -0.71 -1.44 -17.58
CA TYR A 177 -0.39 -0.77 -16.32
C TYR A 177 -1.18 -1.31 -15.12
N PHE A 178 -2.27 -2.01 -15.37
CA PHE A 178 -3.19 -2.48 -14.34
C PHE A 178 -3.46 -3.97 -14.51
N ASP A 179 -3.27 -4.71 -13.43
CA ASP A 179 -3.70 -6.10 -13.31
C ASP A 179 -5.20 -6.15 -13.00
N VAL A 180 -5.99 -6.86 -13.84
CA VAL A 180 -7.46 -6.89 -13.82
C VAL A 180 -8.00 -8.28 -14.06
#